data_b5daa49f5be520188f735b72a0c47d65
#
_entry.id   b5daa49f5be520188f735b72a0c47d65
#
_cell.length_a   1.000
_cell.length_b   1.000
_cell.length_c   1.000
_cell.angle_alpha   90.00
_cell.angle_beta   90.00
_cell.angle_gamma   90.00
#
_symmetry.space_group_name_H-M   'P 1'
#
loop_
_entity.id
_entity.type
_entity.pdbx_description
1 polymer ?
#
loop_
_entity_poly.entity_id
_entity_poly.type
_entity_poly.pdbx_seq_one_letter_code
_entity_poly.pdbx_strand_id
1 'polypeptide(L)'
;MEFKKYSEIENTYREDFIAKVRDAGFDDPEKFTYACFTKIDGSNFSMILDENDEFHCAKRTSFLTPEESAKFSRSNVVIEKMRIPELMKEIKEYIKNFYKDEISFIKSENFILHLYGELCGGMYRHKEVEPVKEAAKIQGRVSYHPDNIWICFDGYVTDATQSKRFYFDVDQLKEMCSKFNIPCQIEKFRGSFDDCLKYPNDFIDDTGNILFGLPLIENNITEGVVIKPIHPIWFKNGERVILKNKNERFKEKKKVKSGEIKPEVPLNEKEKEVLTRFYECMTTSRFMSVISKEHPTTNKEFGKIFGLFMKDINDEVLKENKIFNEWIENKEIDFKRIGKIFQRSSVEFIRPLFFNYLAKTK
;
A
#
# COMPACT_ATOMS: atom_id res chain seq x y z
N MET A 1 -13.96 -12.32 -16.47
CA MET A 1 -12.72 -11.57 -16.11
C MET A 1 -12.25 -11.92 -14.72
N GLU A 2 -10.93 -12.12 -14.49
CA GLU A 2 -10.32 -12.37 -13.18
C GLU A 2 -9.75 -11.07 -12.60
N PHE A 3 -9.90 -10.84 -11.27
CA PHE A 3 -9.31 -9.67 -10.60
C PHE A 3 -7.79 -9.73 -10.63
N LYS A 4 -7.15 -8.65 -11.07
CA LYS A 4 -5.70 -8.49 -11.04
C LYS A 4 -5.33 -7.29 -10.15
N LYS A 5 -4.60 -7.58 -9.08
CA LYS A 5 -4.08 -6.57 -8.15
C LYS A 5 -3.07 -5.66 -8.87
N TYR A 6 -3.08 -4.36 -8.56
CA TYR A 6 -2.02 -3.45 -9.01
C TYR A 6 -0.65 -3.88 -8.50
N SER A 7 0.39 -3.66 -9.30
CA SER A 7 1.77 -4.02 -8.96
C SER A 7 2.18 -3.47 -7.59
N GLU A 8 3.00 -4.22 -6.86
CA GLU A 8 3.61 -3.71 -5.65
C GLU A 8 4.53 -2.52 -6.00
N ILE A 9 4.51 -1.50 -5.14
CA ILE A 9 5.37 -0.33 -5.26
C ILE A 9 6.41 -0.42 -4.15
N GLU A 10 7.67 -0.60 -4.51
CA GLU A 10 8.75 -0.76 -3.56
C GLU A 10 9.17 0.57 -2.92
N ASN A 11 9.82 0.52 -1.76
CA ASN A 11 10.30 1.73 -1.10
C ASN A 11 11.73 2.03 -1.54
N THR A 12 12.05 3.33 -1.68
CA THR A 12 13.42 3.77 -2.05
C THR A 12 14.49 3.43 -1.01
N TYR A 13 14.12 3.11 0.23
CA TYR A 13 15.06 2.62 1.24
C TYR A 13 15.36 1.11 1.15
N ARG A 14 14.74 0.38 0.20
CA ARG A 14 15.03 -1.03 -0.09
C ARG A 14 16.28 -1.14 -0.95
N GLU A 15 17.46 -1.16 -0.30
CA GLU A 15 18.74 -1.25 -0.98
C GLU A 15 18.86 -2.51 -1.84
N ASP A 16 18.27 -3.62 -1.41
CA ASP A 16 18.19 -4.86 -2.16
C ASP A 16 17.44 -4.72 -3.48
N PHE A 17 16.34 -3.95 -3.49
CA PHE A 17 15.60 -3.67 -4.71
C PHE A 17 16.35 -2.72 -5.64
N ILE A 18 16.99 -1.69 -5.10
CA ILE A 18 17.84 -0.76 -5.88
C ILE A 18 19.01 -1.50 -6.52
N ALA A 19 19.69 -2.37 -5.76
CA ALA A 19 20.76 -3.21 -6.30
C ALA A 19 20.24 -4.09 -7.44
N LYS A 20 19.06 -4.71 -7.29
CA LYS A 20 18.41 -5.50 -8.33
C LYS A 20 18.11 -4.71 -9.61
N VAL A 21 17.71 -3.42 -9.50
CA VAL A 21 17.51 -2.52 -10.67
C VAL A 21 18.83 -2.30 -11.39
N ARG A 22 19.92 -2.04 -10.64
CA ARG A 22 21.27 -1.83 -11.19
C ARG A 22 21.86 -3.11 -11.80
N ASP A 23 21.77 -4.23 -11.13
CA ASP A 23 22.25 -5.51 -11.63
C ASP A 23 21.57 -5.94 -12.94
N ALA A 24 20.29 -5.51 -13.13
CA ALA A 24 19.57 -5.72 -14.38
C ALA A 24 19.91 -4.68 -15.47
N GLY A 25 20.73 -3.65 -15.17
CA GLY A 25 21.09 -2.57 -16.07
C GLY A 25 19.93 -1.62 -16.38
N PHE A 26 18.91 -1.56 -15.52
CA PHE A 26 17.74 -0.70 -15.70
C PHE A 26 17.96 0.73 -15.23
N ASP A 27 19.11 1.03 -14.64
CA ASP A 27 19.57 2.37 -14.25
C ASP A 27 20.41 3.07 -15.34
N ASP A 28 20.68 2.41 -16.47
CA ASP A 28 21.45 2.96 -17.58
C ASP A 28 20.76 4.21 -18.18
N PRO A 29 21.30 5.43 -18.00
CA PRO A 29 20.65 6.67 -18.41
C PRO A 29 20.58 6.86 -19.94
N GLU A 30 21.37 6.09 -20.71
CA GLU A 30 21.29 6.11 -22.18
C GLU A 30 20.11 5.29 -22.71
N LYS A 31 19.59 4.35 -21.92
CA LYS A 31 18.50 3.45 -22.29
C LYS A 31 17.19 3.75 -21.58
N PHE A 32 17.27 4.22 -20.33
CA PHE A 32 16.10 4.35 -19.47
C PHE A 32 15.99 5.75 -18.87
N THR A 33 14.86 6.38 -19.12
CA THR A 33 14.47 7.63 -18.47
C THR A 33 13.41 7.34 -17.43
N TYR A 34 13.53 7.96 -16.26
CA TYR A 34 12.60 7.86 -15.15
C TYR A 34 11.88 9.18 -14.90
N ALA A 35 10.75 9.12 -14.24
CA ALA A 35 10.04 10.30 -13.76
C ALA A 35 9.57 10.14 -12.31
N CYS A 36 9.54 11.27 -11.60
CA CYS A 36 8.98 11.42 -10.27
C CYS A 36 7.60 12.05 -10.36
N PHE A 37 6.62 11.43 -9.75
CA PHE A 37 5.25 11.90 -9.71
C PHE A 37 4.83 12.22 -8.29
N THR A 38 3.96 13.23 -8.10
CA THR A 38 3.34 13.45 -6.81
C THR A 38 2.62 12.18 -6.35
N LYS A 39 2.95 11.72 -5.14
CA LYS A 39 2.25 10.60 -4.53
C LYS A 39 0.97 11.08 -3.87
N ILE A 40 -0.17 10.69 -4.43
CA ILE A 40 -1.49 11.08 -3.91
C ILE A 40 -1.83 10.28 -2.65
N ASP A 41 -2.21 10.98 -1.58
CA ASP A 41 -2.66 10.41 -0.29
C ASP A 41 -4.18 10.17 -0.35
N GLY A 42 -4.57 8.98 -0.76
CA GLY A 42 -5.97 8.63 -0.96
C GLY A 42 -6.27 7.15 -0.75
N SER A 43 -7.14 6.63 -1.57
CA SER A 43 -7.52 5.22 -1.62
C SER A 43 -7.43 4.70 -3.05
N ASN A 44 -6.61 3.67 -3.25
CA ASN A 44 -6.47 3.03 -4.56
C ASN A 44 -7.83 2.56 -5.09
N PHE A 45 -8.16 3.00 -6.29
CA PHE A 45 -9.40 2.67 -6.97
C PHE A 45 -9.14 2.48 -8.47
N SER A 46 -9.53 1.35 -8.99
CA SER A 46 -9.39 1.02 -10.40
C SER A 46 -10.73 0.92 -11.11
N MET A 47 -10.73 1.31 -12.36
CA MET A 47 -11.86 1.30 -13.28
C MET A 47 -11.52 0.33 -14.42
N ILE A 48 -12.42 -0.57 -14.71
CA ILE A 48 -12.20 -1.63 -15.70
C ILE A 48 -13.40 -1.70 -16.63
N LEU A 49 -13.15 -1.70 -17.91
CA LEU A 49 -14.14 -2.03 -18.92
C LEU A 49 -13.75 -3.36 -19.55
N ASP A 50 -14.59 -4.37 -19.39
CA ASP A 50 -14.26 -5.72 -19.83
C ASP A 50 -14.45 -5.93 -21.34
N GLU A 51 -14.27 -7.16 -21.79
CA GLU A 51 -14.39 -7.55 -23.20
C GLU A 51 -15.81 -7.41 -23.77
N ASN A 52 -16.82 -7.33 -22.89
CA ASN A 52 -18.25 -7.16 -23.26
C ASN A 52 -18.73 -5.73 -23.06
N ASP A 53 -17.83 -4.77 -22.79
CA ASP A 53 -18.12 -3.38 -22.44
C ASP A 53 -18.96 -3.23 -21.16
N GLU A 54 -18.84 -4.19 -20.24
CA GLU A 54 -19.38 -4.10 -18.89
C GLU A 54 -18.38 -3.39 -17.97
N PHE A 55 -18.88 -2.40 -17.24
CA PHE A 55 -18.05 -1.61 -16.32
C PHE A 55 -17.93 -2.29 -14.96
N HIS A 56 -16.70 -2.39 -14.48
CA HIS A 56 -16.37 -2.88 -13.14
C HIS A 56 -15.47 -1.88 -12.43
N CYS A 57 -15.55 -1.84 -11.12
CA CYS A 57 -14.59 -1.09 -10.31
C CYS A 57 -14.01 -1.96 -9.19
N ALA A 58 -12.82 -1.59 -8.72
CA ALA A 58 -12.14 -2.37 -7.71
C ALA A 58 -11.34 -1.49 -6.75
N LYS A 59 -11.27 -1.93 -5.50
CA LYS A 59 -10.27 -1.48 -4.53
C LYS A 59 -8.97 -2.27 -4.72
N ARG A 60 -7.94 -1.96 -3.94
CA ARG A 60 -6.63 -2.61 -4.06
C ARG A 60 -6.65 -4.15 -4.01
N THR A 61 -7.65 -4.76 -3.37
CA THR A 61 -7.67 -6.19 -3.05
C THR A 61 -8.76 -7.00 -3.73
N SER A 62 -9.81 -6.36 -4.26
CA SER A 62 -10.95 -7.05 -4.87
C SER A 62 -11.83 -6.11 -5.68
N PHE A 63 -12.64 -6.67 -6.58
CA PHE A 63 -13.77 -5.95 -7.15
C PHE A 63 -14.71 -5.40 -6.06
N LEU A 64 -15.44 -4.38 -6.39
CA LEU A 64 -16.49 -3.78 -5.57
C LEU A 64 -17.85 -4.06 -6.21
N THR A 65 -18.83 -4.51 -5.42
CA THR A 65 -20.22 -4.48 -5.83
C THR A 65 -20.76 -3.05 -5.84
N PRO A 66 -21.90 -2.76 -6.47
CA PRO A 66 -22.53 -1.44 -6.41
C PRO A 66 -22.74 -0.95 -4.97
N GLU A 67 -23.15 -1.83 -4.04
CA GLU A 67 -23.38 -1.50 -2.64
C GLU A 67 -22.07 -1.22 -1.90
N GLU A 68 -21.01 -1.96 -2.22
CA GLU A 68 -19.67 -1.71 -1.67
C GLU A 68 -19.08 -0.42 -2.21
N SER A 69 -19.27 -0.11 -3.49
CA SER A 69 -18.84 1.14 -4.12
C SER A 69 -19.47 2.36 -3.45
N ALA A 70 -20.75 2.31 -3.10
CA ALA A 70 -21.43 3.38 -2.38
C ALA A 70 -20.81 3.65 -0.98
N LYS A 71 -20.25 2.63 -0.35
CA LYS A 71 -19.58 2.73 0.97
C LYS A 71 -18.08 3.02 0.87
N PHE A 72 -17.47 2.74 -0.27
CA PHE A 72 -16.02 2.91 -0.47
C PHE A 72 -15.70 4.33 -0.92
N SER A 73 -15.41 5.22 0.03
CA SER A 73 -14.96 6.60 -0.24
C SER A 73 -15.85 7.37 -1.22
N ARG A 74 -17.16 7.08 -1.21
CA ARG A 74 -18.15 7.63 -2.14
C ARG A 74 -17.78 7.45 -3.63
N SER A 75 -17.14 6.35 -3.98
CA SER A 75 -16.71 6.08 -5.35
C SER A 75 -17.87 6.09 -6.35
N ASN A 76 -19.09 5.67 -5.94
CA ASN A 76 -20.29 5.75 -6.75
C ASN A 76 -20.62 7.18 -7.21
N VAL A 77 -20.43 8.19 -6.35
CA VAL A 77 -20.66 9.60 -6.69
C VAL A 77 -19.63 10.10 -7.70
N VAL A 78 -18.37 9.68 -7.54
CA VAL A 78 -17.30 10.01 -8.50
C VAL A 78 -17.58 9.35 -9.86
N ILE A 79 -17.99 8.09 -9.87
CA ILE A 79 -18.37 7.35 -11.08
C ILE A 79 -19.50 8.09 -11.83
N GLU A 80 -20.54 8.49 -11.10
CA GLU A 80 -21.70 9.20 -11.69
C GLU A 80 -21.31 10.58 -12.25
N LYS A 81 -20.61 11.41 -11.44
CA LYS A 81 -20.20 12.77 -11.85
C LYS A 81 -19.29 12.77 -13.07
N MET A 82 -18.38 11.84 -13.16
CA MET A 82 -17.45 11.71 -14.29
C MET A 82 -18.05 10.89 -15.44
N ARG A 83 -19.26 10.33 -15.30
CA ARG A 83 -19.88 9.45 -16.29
C ARG A 83 -18.94 8.33 -16.74
N ILE A 84 -18.32 7.68 -15.76
CA ILE A 84 -17.19 6.77 -15.98
C ILE A 84 -17.51 5.63 -16.96
N PRO A 85 -18.66 4.94 -16.91
CA PRO A 85 -18.95 3.86 -17.86
C PRO A 85 -18.91 4.31 -19.32
N GLU A 86 -19.49 5.48 -19.61
CA GLU A 86 -19.49 6.07 -20.96
C GLU A 86 -18.10 6.53 -21.35
N LEU A 87 -17.41 7.22 -20.44
CA LEU A 87 -16.04 7.68 -20.64
C LEU A 87 -15.09 6.52 -20.95
N MET A 88 -15.19 5.40 -20.23
CA MET A 88 -14.37 4.22 -20.49
C MET A 88 -14.62 3.60 -21.87
N LYS A 89 -15.86 3.64 -22.37
CA LYS A 89 -16.19 3.21 -23.73
C LYS A 89 -15.56 4.13 -24.78
N GLU A 90 -15.64 5.45 -24.59
CA GLU A 90 -15.00 6.42 -25.47
C GLU A 90 -13.48 6.23 -25.53
N ILE A 91 -12.85 5.98 -24.36
CA ILE A 91 -11.42 5.67 -24.29
C ILE A 91 -11.10 4.36 -25.00
N LYS A 92 -11.91 3.32 -24.81
CA LYS A 92 -11.71 2.01 -25.46
C LYS A 92 -11.78 2.15 -26.99
N GLU A 93 -12.72 2.91 -27.51
CA GLU A 93 -12.81 3.21 -28.94
C GLU A 93 -11.62 4.05 -29.45
N TYR A 94 -11.17 5.03 -28.68
CA TYR A 94 -9.95 5.77 -29.01
C TYR A 94 -8.73 4.85 -29.11
N ILE A 95 -8.53 3.99 -28.11
CA ILE A 95 -7.42 3.03 -28.07
C ILE A 95 -7.47 2.09 -29.28
N LYS A 96 -8.66 1.57 -29.62
CA LYS A 96 -8.88 0.71 -30.77
C LYS A 96 -8.47 1.38 -32.08
N ASN A 97 -8.78 2.65 -32.24
CA ASN A 97 -8.49 3.39 -33.49
C ASN A 97 -7.03 3.86 -33.54
N PHE A 98 -6.44 4.27 -32.44
CA PHE A 98 -5.13 4.90 -32.38
C PHE A 98 -3.99 3.88 -32.27
N TYR A 99 -4.16 2.80 -31.47
CA TYR A 99 -3.13 1.82 -31.20
C TYR A 99 -3.28 0.49 -31.96
N LYS A 100 -4.17 0.42 -32.95
CA LYS A 100 -4.46 -0.82 -33.73
C LYS A 100 -3.25 -1.44 -34.40
N ASP A 101 -2.24 -0.66 -34.74
CA ASP A 101 -1.02 -1.12 -35.41
C ASP A 101 0.09 -1.50 -34.43
N GLU A 102 0.05 -0.95 -33.22
CA GLU A 102 1.03 -1.22 -32.15
C GLU A 102 0.62 -2.43 -31.31
N ILE A 103 -0.69 -2.65 -31.09
CA ILE A 103 -1.20 -3.67 -30.18
C ILE A 103 -1.98 -4.73 -30.96
N SER A 104 -1.32 -5.85 -31.26
CA SER A 104 -1.86 -6.88 -32.14
C SER A 104 -3.21 -7.48 -31.70
N PHE A 105 -3.48 -7.59 -30.39
CA PHE A 105 -4.73 -8.17 -29.87
C PHE A 105 -5.91 -7.21 -29.85
N ILE A 106 -5.70 -5.90 -30.03
CA ILE A 106 -6.79 -4.90 -30.14
C ILE A 106 -7.61 -5.11 -31.40
N LYS A 107 -7.03 -5.65 -32.47
CA LYS A 107 -7.73 -5.92 -33.74
C LYS A 107 -8.92 -6.87 -33.59
N SER A 108 -8.95 -7.70 -32.58
CA SER A 108 -10.05 -8.63 -32.29
C SER A 108 -11.26 -7.99 -31.61
N GLU A 109 -11.23 -6.70 -31.31
CA GLU A 109 -12.28 -5.93 -30.61
C GLU A 109 -12.56 -6.37 -29.15
N ASN A 110 -12.15 -7.56 -28.77
CA ASN A 110 -12.40 -8.14 -27.44
C ASN A 110 -11.19 -7.96 -26.54
N PHE A 111 -10.97 -6.73 -26.07
CA PHE A 111 -9.93 -6.44 -25.10
C PHE A 111 -10.49 -5.76 -23.84
N ILE A 112 -9.76 -5.84 -22.76
CA ILE A 112 -10.13 -5.27 -21.47
C ILE A 112 -9.27 -4.03 -21.22
N LEU A 113 -9.90 -2.93 -20.84
CA LEU A 113 -9.24 -1.68 -20.45
C LEU A 113 -9.19 -1.56 -18.92
N HIS A 114 -8.00 -1.36 -18.39
CA HIS A 114 -7.78 -1.09 -16.97
C HIS A 114 -7.17 0.30 -16.78
N LEU A 115 -7.80 1.13 -15.96
CA LEU A 115 -7.25 2.40 -15.48
C LEU A 115 -7.13 2.35 -13.96
N TYR A 116 -5.97 2.72 -13.46
CA TYR A 116 -5.66 2.80 -12.03
C TYR A 116 -5.54 4.25 -11.59
N GLY A 117 -6.10 4.55 -10.45
CA GLY A 117 -6.03 5.88 -9.88
C GLY A 117 -6.22 5.89 -8.37
N GLU A 118 -6.23 7.07 -7.83
CA GLU A 118 -6.42 7.33 -6.41
C GLU A 118 -7.68 8.14 -6.19
N LEU A 119 -8.62 7.64 -5.37
CA LEU A 119 -9.72 8.43 -4.83
C LEU A 119 -9.18 9.31 -3.73
N CYS A 120 -9.41 10.62 -3.83
CA CYS A 120 -8.94 11.59 -2.86
C CYS A 120 -9.88 12.79 -2.73
N GLY A 121 -9.49 13.81 -1.96
CA GLY A 121 -10.30 15.01 -1.76
C GLY A 121 -11.33 14.88 -0.64
N GLY A 122 -12.46 15.59 -0.79
CA GLY A 122 -13.51 15.71 0.23
C GLY A 122 -13.16 16.75 1.31
N MET A 123 -12.07 17.51 1.11
CA MET A 123 -11.67 18.62 1.97
C MET A 123 -10.59 19.46 1.30
N TYR A 124 -10.75 20.79 1.34
CA TYR A 124 -9.72 21.74 0.91
C TYR A 124 -9.57 22.86 1.96
N ARG A 125 -8.41 22.95 2.59
CA ARG A 125 -8.17 23.84 3.75
C ARG A 125 -7.75 25.25 3.30
N HIS A 126 -8.60 25.93 2.55
CA HIS A 126 -8.36 27.30 2.13
C HIS A 126 -9.60 28.15 2.35
N LYS A 127 -9.43 29.38 2.89
CA LYS A 127 -10.55 30.28 3.26
C LYS A 127 -11.43 30.72 2.09
N GLU A 128 -10.89 30.71 0.88
CA GLU A 128 -11.57 31.12 -0.36
C GLU A 128 -12.28 29.95 -1.07
N VAL A 129 -12.17 28.73 -0.51
CA VAL A 129 -12.77 27.53 -1.12
C VAL A 129 -13.87 27.02 -0.22
N GLU A 130 -15.09 27.09 -0.70
CA GLU A 130 -16.25 26.58 0.03
C GLU A 130 -16.20 25.06 0.13
N PRO A 131 -16.48 24.48 1.31
CA PRO A 131 -16.56 23.04 1.48
C PRO A 131 -17.78 22.46 0.75
N VAL A 132 -17.62 21.32 0.15
CA VAL A 132 -18.74 20.53 -0.41
C VAL A 132 -19.36 19.71 0.71
N LYS A 133 -20.59 20.06 1.10
CA LYS A 133 -21.28 19.55 2.31
C LYS A 133 -21.41 18.02 2.34
N GLU A 134 -21.65 17.40 1.18
CA GLU A 134 -21.82 15.95 1.06
C GLU A 134 -20.53 15.18 0.83
N ALA A 135 -19.39 15.87 0.63
CA ALA A 135 -18.12 15.23 0.34
C ALA A 135 -17.59 14.47 1.56
N ALA A 136 -17.09 13.28 1.32
CA ALA A 136 -16.46 12.47 2.36
C ALA A 136 -14.94 12.70 2.36
N LYS A 137 -14.39 13.12 3.49
CA LYS A 137 -12.95 13.28 3.66
C LYS A 137 -12.23 11.95 3.47
N ILE A 138 -11.35 11.86 2.46
CA ILE A 138 -10.52 10.70 2.20
C ILE A 138 -9.11 10.98 2.71
N GLN A 139 -8.60 10.16 3.66
CA GLN A 139 -7.33 10.36 4.40
C GLN A 139 -7.23 11.76 5.07
N GLY A 140 -7.24 12.83 4.30
CA GLY A 140 -7.34 14.21 4.77
C GLY A 140 -6.07 14.76 5.41
N ARG A 141 -4.91 14.22 5.11
CA ARG A 141 -3.61 14.77 5.46
C ARG A 141 -3.19 15.82 4.45
N VAL A 142 -3.46 15.57 3.16
CA VAL A 142 -3.23 16.48 2.04
C VAL A 142 -4.57 16.96 1.49
N SER A 143 -4.63 18.24 1.09
CA SER A 143 -5.81 18.85 0.48
C SER A 143 -5.65 18.86 -1.04
N TYR A 144 -6.55 18.16 -1.75
CA TYR A 144 -6.52 18.08 -3.21
C TYR A 144 -7.70 18.81 -3.85
N HIS A 145 -8.91 18.59 -3.31
CA HIS A 145 -10.14 19.15 -3.84
C HIS A 145 -11.23 19.18 -2.76
N PRO A 146 -12.14 20.17 -2.73
CA PRO A 146 -13.23 20.22 -1.74
C PRO A 146 -14.23 19.06 -1.91
N ASP A 147 -14.40 18.54 -3.11
CA ASP A 147 -15.22 17.36 -3.39
C ASP A 147 -14.36 16.11 -3.56
N ASN A 148 -15.00 14.94 -3.61
CA ASN A 148 -14.34 13.68 -3.93
C ASN A 148 -14.00 13.61 -5.41
N ILE A 149 -12.77 13.24 -5.72
CA ILE A 149 -12.23 13.15 -7.08
C ILE A 149 -11.41 11.86 -7.25
N TRP A 150 -11.19 11.50 -8.50
CA TRP A 150 -10.30 10.42 -8.87
C TRP A 150 -9.19 10.95 -9.76
N ILE A 151 -7.93 10.60 -9.45
CA ILE A 151 -6.74 10.99 -10.20
C ILE A 151 -6.10 9.74 -10.78
N CYS A 152 -6.03 9.65 -12.11
CA CYS A 152 -5.41 8.54 -12.81
C CYS A 152 -3.89 8.55 -12.63
N PHE A 153 -3.28 7.39 -12.43
CA PHE A 153 -1.82 7.27 -12.33
C PHE A 153 -1.22 6.14 -13.17
N ASP A 154 -2.02 5.22 -13.70
CA ASP A 154 -1.55 4.11 -14.53
C ASP A 154 -2.69 3.52 -15.36
N GLY A 155 -2.34 2.75 -16.39
CA GLY A 155 -3.31 2.04 -17.20
C GLY A 155 -2.67 1.01 -18.11
N TYR A 156 -3.45 0.02 -18.52
CA TYR A 156 -3.08 -0.96 -19.51
C TYR A 156 -4.31 -1.55 -20.19
N VAL A 157 -4.08 -2.17 -21.32
CA VAL A 157 -5.06 -3.05 -21.98
C VAL A 157 -4.56 -4.48 -21.98
N THR A 158 -5.49 -5.42 -22.00
CA THR A 158 -5.19 -6.86 -22.09
C THR A 158 -6.20 -7.54 -23.02
N ASP A 159 -5.77 -8.65 -23.63
CA ASP A 159 -6.69 -9.52 -24.34
C ASP A 159 -7.76 -10.12 -23.40
N ALA A 160 -8.86 -10.64 -23.92
CA ALA A 160 -9.95 -11.22 -23.13
C ALA A 160 -9.50 -12.37 -22.21
N THR A 161 -8.43 -13.09 -22.56
CA THR A 161 -7.84 -14.14 -21.71
C THR A 161 -6.90 -13.63 -20.63
N GLN A 162 -6.58 -12.33 -20.65
CA GLN A 162 -5.63 -11.65 -19.76
C GLN A 162 -4.19 -12.21 -19.83
N SER A 163 -3.84 -12.85 -20.93
CA SER A 163 -2.53 -13.45 -21.17
C SER A 163 -1.53 -12.45 -21.76
N LYS A 164 -2.01 -11.50 -22.59
CA LYS A 164 -1.20 -10.44 -23.21
C LYS A 164 -1.57 -9.11 -22.58
N ARG A 165 -0.58 -8.25 -22.31
CA ARG A 165 -0.78 -6.92 -21.76
C ARG A 165 0.05 -5.89 -22.47
N PHE A 166 -0.54 -4.73 -22.67
CA PHE A 166 0.15 -3.53 -23.13
C PHE A 166 -0.12 -2.43 -22.11
N TYR A 167 0.91 -2.01 -21.40
CA TYR A 167 0.85 -0.90 -20.46
C TYR A 167 1.12 0.40 -21.21
N PHE A 168 0.31 1.41 -20.98
CA PHE A 168 0.59 2.75 -21.47
C PHE A 168 1.86 3.27 -20.80
N ASP A 169 2.74 3.87 -21.58
CA ASP A 169 3.83 4.62 -21.02
C ASP A 169 3.33 5.94 -20.40
N VAL A 170 4.24 6.69 -19.78
CA VAL A 170 3.89 7.93 -19.07
C VAL A 170 3.27 8.94 -20.00
N ASP A 171 3.82 9.12 -21.20
CA ASP A 171 3.39 10.14 -22.15
C ASP A 171 2.08 9.74 -22.83
N GLN A 172 1.91 8.47 -23.20
CA GLN A 172 0.66 7.92 -23.74
C GLN A 172 -0.50 8.07 -22.73
N LEU A 173 -0.26 7.74 -21.44
CA LEU A 173 -1.26 7.89 -20.40
C LEU A 173 -1.64 9.34 -20.20
N LYS A 174 -0.67 10.25 -20.16
CA LYS A 174 -0.88 11.69 -19.99
C LYS A 174 -1.66 12.29 -21.17
N GLU A 175 -1.32 11.92 -22.39
CA GLU A 175 -2.03 12.34 -23.59
C GLU A 175 -3.49 11.88 -23.56
N MET A 176 -3.71 10.61 -23.28
CA MET A 176 -5.05 10.04 -23.15
C MET A 176 -5.87 10.75 -22.06
N CYS A 177 -5.30 10.94 -20.88
CA CYS A 177 -5.97 11.64 -19.78
C CYS A 177 -6.30 13.09 -20.18
N SER A 178 -5.40 13.79 -20.84
CA SER A 178 -5.63 15.15 -21.34
C SER A 178 -6.75 15.21 -22.36
N LYS A 179 -6.77 14.28 -23.32
CA LYS A 179 -7.79 14.20 -24.37
C LYS A 179 -9.21 14.02 -23.81
N PHE A 180 -9.34 13.23 -22.74
CA PHE A 180 -10.63 12.90 -22.12
C PHE A 180 -10.92 13.70 -20.83
N ASN A 181 -10.14 14.75 -20.55
CA ASN A 181 -10.28 15.59 -19.35
C ASN A 181 -10.25 14.78 -18.04
N ILE A 182 -9.43 13.73 -17.99
CA ILE A 182 -9.24 12.93 -16.79
C ILE A 182 -8.11 13.54 -15.95
N PRO A 183 -8.32 13.88 -14.67
CA PRO A 183 -7.25 14.27 -13.79
C PRO A 183 -6.15 13.19 -13.75
N CYS A 184 -4.90 13.58 -14.04
CA CYS A 184 -3.76 12.67 -14.08
C CYS A 184 -2.70 13.08 -13.06
N GLN A 185 -1.97 12.11 -12.53
CA GLN A 185 -0.85 12.38 -11.63
C GLN A 185 0.13 13.39 -12.22
N ILE A 186 0.67 14.28 -11.37
CA ILE A 186 1.57 15.35 -11.80
C ILE A 186 3.01 14.85 -11.82
N GLU A 187 3.65 14.99 -12.99
CA GLU A 187 5.08 14.79 -13.14
C GLU A 187 5.84 15.99 -12.54
N LYS A 188 6.71 15.72 -11.59
CA LYS A 188 7.52 16.74 -10.91
C LYS A 188 8.94 16.83 -11.44
N PHE A 189 9.47 15.72 -11.93
CA PHE A 189 10.85 15.66 -12.43
C PHE A 189 10.97 14.47 -13.40
N ARG A 190 11.85 14.63 -14.40
CA ARG A 190 12.21 13.60 -15.36
C ARG A 190 13.72 13.58 -15.54
N GLY A 191 14.35 12.41 -15.45
CA GLY A 191 15.81 12.27 -15.55
C GLY A 191 16.29 10.84 -15.42
N SER A 192 17.55 10.67 -15.00
CA SER A 192 18.12 9.36 -14.73
C SER A 192 17.48 8.69 -13.49
N PHE A 193 17.68 7.38 -13.33
CA PHE A 193 17.26 6.66 -12.13
C PHE A 193 17.84 7.29 -10.86
N ASP A 194 19.15 7.59 -10.86
CA ASP A 194 19.84 8.17 -9.72
C ASP A 194 19.39 9.58 -9.37
N ASP A 195 19.04 10.41 -10.36
CA ASP A 195 18.49 11.74 -10.12
C ASP A 195 17.08 11.64 -9.52
N CYS A 196 16.27 10.71 -10.01
CA CYS A 196 14.95 10.45 -9.45
C CYS A 196 15.03 9.92 -8.01
N LEU A 197 16.00 9.09 -7.66
CA LEU A 197 16.20 8.63 -6.27
C LEU A 197 16.56 9.79 -5.32
N LYS A 198 17.27 10.83 -5.81
CA LYS A 198 17.65 12.02 -5.04
C LYS A 198 16.54 13.07 -4.97
N TYR A 199 15.47 12.93 -5.76
CA TYR A 199 14.39 13.91 -5.79
C TYR A 199 13.74 14.06 -4.41
N PRO A 200 13.51 15.28 -3.92
CA PRO A 200 12.96 15.53 -2.58
C PRO A 200 11.55 14.94 -2.45
N ASN A 201 11.23 14.49 -1.26
CA ASN A 201 9.90 13.99 -0.90
C ASN A 201 9.16 14.89 0.10
N ASP A 202 9.72 16.07 0.39
CA ASP A 202 9.18 17.07 1.30
C ASP A 202 9.04 18.41 0.56
N PHE A 203 7.87 18.61 -0.06
CA PHE A 203 7.52 19.83 -0.79
C PHE A 203 6.03 20.12 -0.66
N ILE A 204 5.64 21.35 -1.01
CA ILE A 204 4.24 21.76 -1.04
C ILE A 204 3.51 21.02 -2.17
N ASP A 205 2.44 20.30 -1.83
CA ASP A 205 1.57 19.65 -2.79
C ASP A 205 0.67 20.69 -3.48
N ASP A 206 0.93 20.91 -4.75
CA ASP A 206 0.23 21.87 -5.60
C ASP A 206 -0.80 21.21 -6.54
N THR A 207 -1.14 19.93 -6.29
CA THR A 207 -2.05 19.15 -7.13
C THR A 207 -3.40 19.85 -7.31
N GLY A 208 -3.97 20.41 -6.23
CA GLY A 208 -5.23 21.14 -6.30
C GLY A 208 -5.16 22.39 -7.18
N ASN A 209 -4.02 23.07 -7.14
CA ASN A 209 -3.80 24.27 -7.98
C ASN A 209 -3.60 23.88 -9.45
N ILE A 210 -2.72 22.92 -9.75
CA ILE A 210 -2.37 22.55 -11.13
C ILE A 210 -3.56 21.90 -11.86
N LEU A 211 -4.29 20.98 -11.20
CA LEU A 211 -5.35 20.23 -11.86
C LEU A 211 -6.70 20.96 -11.85
N PHE A 212 -6.96 21.81 -10.87
CA PHE A 212 -8.29 22.38 -10.65
C PHE A 212 -8.30 23.91 -10.49
N GLY A 213 -7.16 24.59 -10.62
CA GLY A 213 -7.05 26.04 -10.48
C GLY A 213 -7.35 26.57 -9.06
N LEU A 214 -7.28 25.70 -8.04
CA LEU A 214 -7.57 26.08 -6.67
C LEU A 214 -6.41 26.90 -6.05
N PRO A 215 -6.68 27.78 -5.08
CA PRO A 215 -5.65 28.54 -4.40
C PRO A 215 -4.62 27.63 -3.72
N LEU A 216 -3.33 27.99 -3.75
CA LEU A 216 -2.26 27.24 -3.08
C LEU A 216 -2.43 27.30 -1.55
N ILE A 217 -2.08 26.19 -0.90
CA ILE A 217 -2.05 26.05 0.55
C ILE A 217 -0.61 25.87 1.00
N GLU A 218 -0.02 26.87 1.67
CA GLU A 218 1.39 26.93 2.06
C GLU A 218 1.87 25.72 2.90
N ASN A 219 1.00 25.13 3.71
CA ASN A 219 1.32 24.00 4.57
C ASN A 219 0.78 22.66 4.06
N ASN A 220 0.42 22.58 2.79
CA ASN A 220 -0.08 21.36 2.16
C ASN A 220 1.10 20.49 1.72
N ILE A 221 1.65 19.74 2.64
CA ILE A 221 2.86 18.94 2.37
C ILE A 221 2.47 17.62 1.70
N THR A 222 3.19 17.27 0.63
CA THR A 222 2.99 16.02 -0.14
C THR A 222 3.19 14.75 0.70
N GLU A 223 2.52 13.66 0.32
CA GLU A 223 2.83 12.32 0.87
C GLU A 223 4.23 11.84 0.44
N GLY A 224 4.77 12.38 -0.64
CA GLY A 224 6.04 12.02 -1.24
C GLY A 224 5.95 11.89 -2.75
N VAL A 225 6.79 11.04 -3.31
CA VAL A 225 6.83 10.80 -4.76
C VAL A 225 6.75 9.31 -5.11
N VAL A 226 6.22 9.03 -6.29
CA VAL A 226 6.33 7.74 -6.97
C VAL A 226 7.34 7.90 -8.09
N ILE A 227 8.30 6.99 -8.18
CA ILE A 227 9.35 6.96 -9.20
C ILE A 227 9.07 5.77 -10.10
N LYS A 228 8.94 6.00 -11.39
CA LYS A 228 8.76 4.93 -12.40
C LYS A 228 9.45 5.29 -13.71
N PRO A 229 9.94 4.28 -14.45
CA PRO A 229 10.46 4.52 -15.79
C PRO A 229 9.34 5.04 -16.71
N ILE A 230 9.70 5.87 -17.70
CA ILE A 230 8.76 6.39 -18.69
C ILE A 230 8.08 5.25 -19.44
N HIS A 231 8.85 4.31 -19.95
CA HIS A 231 8.34 3.04 -20.50
C HIS A 231 8.34 1.98 -19.39
N PRO A 232 7.21 1.34 -19.10
CA PRO A 232 7.13 0.35 -18.02
C PRO A 232 8.10 -0.80 -18.18
N ILE A 233 8.82 -1.16 -17.11
CA ILE A 233 9.86 -2.19 -17.08
C ILE A 233 9.50 -3.26 -16.05
N TRP A 234 9.78 -4.53 -16.37
CA TRP A 234 9.61 -5.67 -15.47
C TRP A 234 10.88 -6.51 -15.39
N PHE A 235 11.13 -7.06 -14.21
CA PHE A 235 12.09 -8.13 -14.06
C PHE A 235 11.55 -9.45 -14.63
N LYS A 236 12.44 -10.40 -14.86
CA LYS A 236 12.08 -11.74 -15.39
C LYS A 236 11.07 -12.50 -14.50
N ASN A 237 11.03 -12.21 -13.21
CA ASN A 237 10.07 -12.78 -12.26
C ASN A 237 8.68 -12.10 -12.28
N GLY A 238 8.46 -11.13 -13.18
CA GLY A 238 7.20 -10.39 -13.31
C GLY A 238 7.03 -9.23 -12.34
N GLU A 239 8.01 -8.94 -11.49
CA GLU A 239 7.99 -7.78 -10.61
C GLU A 239 8.27 -6.49 -11.40
N ARG A 240 7.49 -5.44 -11.16
CA ARG A 240 7.59 -4.17 -11.88
C ARG A 240 8.59 -3.22 -11.23
N VAL A 241 9.34 -2.50 -12.04
CA VAL A 241 10.22 -1.43 -11.56
C VAL A 241 9.38 -0.17 -11.29
N ILE A 242 9.00 0.00 -10.04
CA ILE A 242 8.27 1.16 -9.55
C ILE A 242 8.56 1.35 -8.06
N LEU A 243 8.94 2.57 -7.66
CA LEU A 243 9.34 2.89 -6.30
C LEU A 243 8.49 4.03 -5.72
N LYS A 244 8.48 4.14 -4.41
CA LYS A 244 7.89 5.25 -3.67
C LYS A 244 8.88 5.78 -2.64
N ASN A 245 9.02 7.09 -2.59
CA ASN A 245 9.75 7.81 -1.56
C ASN A 245 8.75 8.60 -0.71
N LYS A 246 8.34 8.03 0.43
CA LYS A 246 7.37 8.66 1.32
C LYS A 246 8.05 9.67 2.25
N ASN A 247 7.42 10.85 2.38
CA ASN A 247 7.76 11.81 3.42
C ASN A 247 7.61 11.18 4.81
N GLU A 248 8.53 11.49 5.72
CA GLU A 248 8.55 10.96 7.09
C GLU A 248 7.21 11.17 7.84
N ARG A 249 6.53 12.28 7.59
CA ARG A 249 5.22 12.62 8.19
C ARG A 249 4.12 11.62 7.83
N PHE A 250 4.29 10.91 6.69
CA PHE A 250 3.34 9.93 6.16
C PHE A 250 3.81 8.48 6.32
N LYS A 251 5.01 8.26 6.84
CA LYS A 251 5.40 6.89 7.19
C LYS A 251 4.38 6.38 8.19
N GLU A 252 3.79 5.23 7.87
CA GLU A 252 2.90 4.55 8.79
C GLU A 252 3.71 4.29 10.06
N LYS A 253 3.54 5.15 11.06
CA LYS A 253 3.86 4.75 12.41
C LYS A 253 3.04 3.49 12.60
N LYS A 254 3.68 2.33 12.74
CA LYS A 254 3.00 1.11 13.18
C LYS A 254 1.99 1.60 14.18
N LYS A 255 0.69 1.40 13.95
CA LYS A 255 -0.38 1.93 14.80
C LYS A 255 -0.06 1.57 16.25
N VAL A 256 0.68 2.41 16.89
CA VAL A 256 0.52 2.63 18.30
C VAL A 256 -0.87 3.23 18.37
N LYS A 257 -1.84 2.45 18.82
CA LYS A 257 -3.17 2.94 19.11
C LYS A 257 -2.96 4.26 19.82
N SER A 258 -3.58 5.34 19.32
CA SER A 258 -3.50 6.70 19.86
C SER A 258 -3.90 6.71 21.33
N GLY A 259 -2.94 6.37 22.17
CA GLY A 259 -2.81 6.84 23.53
C GLY A 259 -1.58 7.71 23.44
N GLU A 260 -1.64 8.88 23.99
CA GLU A 260 -0.53 9.80 24.21
C GLU A 260 0.74 8.99 24.43
N ILE A 261 1.84 9.34 23.75
CA ILE A 261 3.17 8.85 24.12
C ILE A 261 3.40 9.43 25.52
N LYS A 262 2.84 8.77 26.52
CA LYS A 262 3.33 8.93 27.88
C LYS A 262 4.78 8.46 27.80
N PRO A 263 5.73 9.23 28.33
CA PRO A 263 7.11 8.78 28.43
C PRO A 263 7.05 7.36 28.99
N GLU A 264 7.78 6.42 28.38
CA GLU A 264 7.79 5.03 28.86
C GLU A 264 8.18 5.08 30.34
N VAL A 265 7.20 4.93 31.21
CA VAL A 265 7.47 4.81 32.64
C VAL A 265 8.38 3.59 32.79
N PRO A 266 9.58 3.72 33.36
CA PRO A 266 10.46 2.59 33.50
C PRO A 266 9.72 1.47 34.26
N LEU A 267 9.99 0.22 33.90
CA LEU A 267 9.43 -0.92 34.62
C LEU A 267 9.84 -0.81 36.07
N ASN A 268 8.90 -1.01 36.99
CA ASN A 268 9.21 -1.13 38.40
C ASN A 268 9.92 -2.48 38.71
N GLU A 269 10.50 -2.65 39.88
CA GLU A 269 11.30 -3.85 40.21
C GLU A 269 10.45 -5.13 40.10
N LYS A 270 9.18 -5.11 40.53
CA LYS A 270 8.26 -6.25 40.40
C LYS A 270 7.96 -6.60 38.96
N GLU A 271 7.76 -5.61 38.11
CA GLU A 271 7.55 -5.80 36.66
C GLU A 271 8.79 -6.38 35.98
N LYS A 272 9.99 -5.95 36.40
CA LYS A 272 11.26 -6.50 35.91
C LYS A 272 11.42 -7.95 36.31
N GLU A 273 11.09 -8.29 37.55
CA GLU A 273 11.17 -9.65 38.10
C GLU A 273 10.24 -10.59 37.31
N VAL A 274 8.98 -10.21 37.10
CA VAL A 274 8.03 -10.99 36.31
C VAL A 274 8.55 -11.16 34.88
N LEU A 275 9.02 -10.08 34.24
CA LEU A 275 9.54 -10.13 32.87
C LEU A 275 10.79 -11.04 32.78
N THR A 276 11.67 -10.99 33.76
CA THR A 276 12.86 -11.86 33.84
C THR A 276 12.43 -13.33 33.88
N ARG A 277 11.45 -13.67 34.71
CA ARG A 277 10.95 -15.04 34.79
C ARG A 277 10.33 -15.52 33.48
N PHE A 278 9.62 -14.66 32.75
CA PHE A 278 9.14 -14.97 31.41
C PHE A 278 10.28 -15.27 30.43
N TYR A 279 11.37 -14.51 30.46
CA TYR A 279 12.55 -14.77 29.62
C TYR A 279 13.27 -16.07 29.95
N GLU A 280 13.37 -16.42 31.23
CA GLU A 280 13.93 -17.70 31.67
C GLU A 280 13.16 -18.91 31.14
N CYS A 281 11.82 -18.78 31.04
CA CYS A 281 10.97 -19.80 30.48
C CYS A 281 11.00 -19.85 28.94
N MET A 282 11.54 -18.82 28.26
CA MET A 282 11.63 -18.74 26.80
C MET A 282 12.83 -19.54 26.27
N THR A 283 12.67 -20.84 26.13
CA THR A 283 13.76 -21.73 25.70
C THR A 283 13.46 -22.42 24.36
N THR A 284 14.50 -22.74 23.60
CA THR A 284 14.40 -23.53 22.36
C THR A 284 13.77 -24.90 22.63
N SER A 285 14.12 -25.57 23.73
CA SER A 285 13.58 -26.87 24.11
C SER A 285 12.06 -26.82 24.29
N ARG A 286 11.56 -25.82 25.00
CA ARG A 286 10.12 -25.60 25.19
C ARG A 286 9.41 -25.35 23.85
N PHE A 287 9.96 -24.50 23.01
CA PHE A 287 9.40 -24.25 21.69
C PHE A 287 9.35 -25.52 20.84
N MET A 288 10.42 -26.31 20.83
CA MET A 288 10.46 -27.60 20.13
C MET A 288 9.47 -28.62 20.70
N SER A 289 9.16 -28.56 21.98
CA SER A 289 8.11 -29.38 22.59
C SER A 289 6.72 -29.03 22.07
N VAL A 290 6.43 -27.75 21.84
CA VAL A 290 5.17 -27.32 21.21
C VAL A 290 5.11 -27.81 19.76
N ILE A 291 6.21 -27.64 18.99
CA ILE A 291 6.31 -28.11 17.60
C ILE A 291 6.10 -29.63 17.50
N SER A 292 6.70 -30.39 18.40
CA SER A 292 6.62 -31.87 18.39
C SER A 292 5.23 -32.41 18.72
N LYS A 293 4.36 -31.63 19.34
CA LYS A 293 2.96 -31.98 19.62
C LYS A 293 2.03 -31.58 18.46
N GLU A 294 2.31 -30.46 17.81
CA GLU A 294 1.43 -29.85 16.83
C GLU A 294 1.77 -30.20 15.38
N HIS A 295 3.00 -30.68 15.11
CA HIS A 295 3.50 -31.08 13.79
C HIS A 295 3.17 -30.09 12.67
N PRO A 296 3.53 -28.78 12.77
CA PRO A 296 3.18 -27.81 11.74
C PRO A 296 3.89 -28.13 10.42
N THR A 297 3.17 -27.94 9.31
CA THR A 297 3.66 -28.24 7.95
C THR A 297 3.74 -26.99 7.06
N THR A 298 3.10 -25.90 7.47
CA THR A 298 3.00 -24.68 6.66
C THR A 298 3.31 -23.42 7.44
N ASN A 299 3.77 -22.39 6.74
CA ASN A 299 4.05 -21.08 7.32
C ASN A 299 2.79 -20.41 7.93
N LYS A 300 1.59 -20.79 7.48
CA LYS A 300 0.31 -20.24 7.97
C LYS A 300 0.02 -20.62 9.43
N GLU A 301 0.64 -21.69 9.91
CA GLU A 301 0.45 -22.21 11.26
C GLU A 301 1.29 -21.47 12.33
N PHE A 302 2.20 -20.58 11.92
CA PHE A 302 3.05 -19.83 12.85
C PHE A 302 2.24 -19.15 13.96
N GLY A 303 1.13 -18.50 13.64
CA GLY A 303 0.28 -17.81 14.64
C GLY A 303 -0.30 -18.76 15.70
N LYS A 304 -0.72 -19.96 15.30
CA LYS A 304 -1.23 -21.00 16.20
C LYS A 304 -0.11 -21.49 17.14
N ILE A 305 1.04 -21.86 16.57
CA ILE A 305 2.20 -22.35 17.32
C ILE A 305 2.70 -21.29 18.30
N PHE A 306 2.78 -20.04 17.85
CA PHE A 306 3.15 -18.92 18.71
C PHE A 306 2.17 -18.75 19.88
N GLY A 307 0.87 -18.82 19.64
CA GLY A 307 -0.15 -18.72 20.68
C GLY A 307 -0.04 -19.83 21.73
N LEU A 308 0.20 -21.07 21.31
CA LEU A 308 0.42 -22.22 22.21
C LEU A 308 1.68 -22.07 23.06
N PHE A 309 2.77 -21.63 22.44
CA PHE A 309 4.03 -21.37 23.15
C PHE A 309 3.87 -20.28 24.22
N MET A 310 3.22 -19.17 23.86
CA MET A 310 2.96 -18.08 24.81
C MET A 310 2.04 -18.52 25.97
N LYS A 311 1.04 -19.33 25.66
CA LYS A 311 0.13 -19.87 26.67
C LYS A 311 0.86 -20.79 27.64
N ASP A 312 1.69 -21.69 27.14
CA ASP A 312 2.47 -22.63 27.94
C ASP A 312 3.40 -21.89 28.95
N ILE A 313 4.09 -20.84 28.50
CA ILE A 313 4.93 -20.01 29.37
C ILE A 313 4.08 -19.25 30.40
N ASN A 314 2.98 -18.62 29.99
CA ASN A 314 2.10 -17.89 30.89
C ASN A 314 1.57 -18.82 32.02
N ASP A 315 1.10 -20.00 31.63
CA ASP A 315 0.55 -20.97 32.58
C ASP A 315 1.59 -21.41 33.61
N GLU A 316 2.85 -21.64 33.21
CA GLU A 316 3.92 -22.03 34.10
C GLU A 316 4.33 -20.89 35.01
N VAL A 317 4.63 -19.72 34.49
CA VAL A 317 5.09 -18.57 35.29
C VAL A 317 4.08 -18.19 36.36
N LEU A 318 2.78 -18.21 36.05
CA LEU A 318 1.74 -17.89 37.02
C LEU A 318 1.43 -19.00 38.00
N LYS A 319 1.60 -20.29 37.63
CA LYS A 319 1.43 -21.42 38.55
C LYS A 319 2.55 -21.54 39.58
N GLU A 320 3.79 -21.35 39.13
CA GLU A 320 4.96 -21.48 40.00
C GLU A 320 5.14 -20.29 40.94
N ASN A 321 4.65 -19.12 40.60
CA ASN A 321 4.86 -17.88 41.33
C ASN A 321 3.54 -17.28 41.79
N LYS A 322 2.98 -17.80 42.87
CA LYS A 322 1.72 -17.29 43.46
C LYS A 322 1.76 -15.80 43.79
N ILE A 323 2.92 -15.28 44.19
CA ILE A 323 3.10 -13.86 44.49
C ILE A 323 2.86 -12.95 43.26
N PHE A 324 3.09 -13.43 42.04
CA PHE A 324 2.79 -12.66 40.85
C PHE A 324 1.29 -12.45 40.65
N ASN A 325 0.48 -13.45 41.02
CA ASN A 325 -0.97 -13.30 41.00
C ASN A 325 -1.44 -12.25 42.01
N GLU A 326 -0.85 -12.22 43.19
CA GLU A 326 -1.15 -11.19 44.19
C GLU A 326 -0.77 -9.79 43.69
N TRP A 327 0.38 -9.63 43.03
CA TRP A 327 0.79 -8.34 42.45
C TRP A 327 -0.13 -7.89 41.32
N ILE A 328 -0.68 -8.83 40.53
CA ILE A 328 -1.67 -8.55 39.48
C ILE A 328 -2.99 -8.09 40.08
N GLU A 329 -3.51 -8.83 41.08
CA GLU A 329 -4.76 -8.53 41.79
C GLU A 329 -4.71 -7.17 42.49
N ASN A 330 -3.59 -6.88 43.16
CA ASN A 330 -3.36 -5.63 43.86
C ASN A 330 -2.97 -4.46 42.97
N LYS A 331 -2.91 -4.67 41.62
CA LYS A 331 -2.51 -3.67 40.62
C LYS A 331 -1.11 -3.08 40.86
N GLU A 332 -0.22 -3.84 41.45
CA GLU A 332 1.17 -3.42 41.71
C GLU A 332 2.06 -3.53 40.45
N ILE A 333 1.58 -4.29 39.43
CA ILE A 333 2.21 -4.46 38.12
C ILE A 333 1.19 -4.29 37.01
N ASP A 334 1.61 -3.76 35.85
CA ASP A 334 0.83 -3.79 34.63
C ASP A 334 1.16 -5.05 33.81
N PHE A 335 0.46 -6.14 34.12
CA PHE A 335 0.67 -7.43 33.46
C PHE A 335 0.43 -7.40 31.97
N LYS A 336 -0.48 -6.54 31.46
CA LYS A 336 -0.72 -6.36 30.03
C LYS A 336 0.48 -5.71 29.33
N ARG A 337 1.15 -4.78 30.01
CA ARG A 337 2.37 -4.13 29.54
C ARG A 337 3.52 -5.13 29.47
N ILE A 338 3.74 -5.89 30.52
CA ILE A 338 4.75 -6.95 30.57
C ILE A 338 4.53 -7.95 29.43
N GLY A 339 3.29 -8.43 29.27
CA GLY A 339 2.92 -9.37 28.20
C GLY A 339 3.21 -8.83 26.80
N LYS A 340 3.00 -7.54 26.53
CA LYS A 340 3.34 -6.92 25.24
C LYS A 340 4.85 -6.84 24.99
N ILE A 341 5.64 -6.53 26.02
CA ILE A 341 7.10 -6.48 25.92
C ILE A 341 7.62 -7.89 25.62
N PHE A 342 7.19 -8.87 26.39
CA PHE A 342 7.59 -10.27 26.22
C PHE A 342 7.18 -10.83 24.86
N GLN A 343 5.95 -10.54 24.39
CA GLN A 343 5.46 -11.00 23.10
C GLN A 343 6.33 -10.54 21.93
N ARG A 344 6.82 -9.29 21.95
CA ARG A 344 7.72 -8.77 20.91
C ARG A 344 9.01 -9.56 20.83
N SER A 345 9.69 -9.73 21.95
CA SER A 345 10.94 -10.50 22.03
C SER A 345 10.75 -11.98 21.67
N SER A 346 9.60 -12.57 22.09
CA SER A 346 9.29 -13.97 21.76
C SER A 346 9.10 -14.20 20.29
N VAL A 347 8.48 -13.28 19.54
CA VAL A 347 8.36 -13.39 18.07
C VAL A 347 9.75 -13.41 17.41
N GLU A 348 10.64 -12.52 17.84
CA GLU A 348 12.00 -12.44 17.30
C GLU A 348 12.79 -13.71 17.59
N PHE A 349 12.62 -14.28 18.77
CA PHE A 349 13.30 -15.51 19.19
C PHE A 349 12.81 -16.76 18.44
N ILE A 350 11.50 -16.98 18.36
CA ILE A 350 10.95 -18.24 17.84
C ILE A 350 10.75 -18.26 16.32
N ARG A 351 10.62 -17.11 15.66
CA ARG A 351 10.38 -17.05 14.21
C ARG A 351 11.47 -17.76 13.39
N PRO A 352 12.77 -17.52 13.65
CA PRO A 352 13.84 -18.25 12.96
C PRO A 352 13.79 -19.76 13.23
N LEU A 353 13.49 -20.17 14.46
CA LEU A 353 13.42 -21.57 14.87
C LEU A 353 12.28 -22.32 14.14
N PHE A 354 11.12 -21.67 14.00
CA PHE A 354 9.98 -22.22 13.30
C PHE A 354 10.27 -22.43 11.80
N PHE A 355 10.83 -21.44 11.13
CA PHE A 355 11.15 -21.56 9.72
C PHE A 355 12.27 -22.58 9.44
N ASN A 356 13.27 -22.65 10.34
CA ASN A 356 14.30 -23.67 10.26
C ASN A 356 13.74 -25.08 10.44
N TYR A 357 12.74 -25.25 11.30
CA TYR A 357 12.06 -26.56 11.45
C TYR A 357 11.34 -26.94 10.16
N LEU A 358 10.53 -26.03 9.58
CA LEU A 358 9.81 -26.30 8.34
C LEU A 358 10.72 -26.56 7.14
N ALA A 359 11.90 -25.96 7.11
CA ALA A 359 12.89 -26.20 6.05
C ALA A 359 13.54 -27.59 6.14
N LYS A 360 13.60 -28.19 7.34
CA LYS A 360 14.15 -29.52 7.56
C LYS A 360 13.13 -30.65 7.41
N THR A 361 11.84 -30.33 7.39
CA THR A 361 10.73 -31.29 7.29
C THR A 361 10.15 -31.40 5.88
N LYS A 362 10.66 -30.61 4.93
CA LYS A 362 10.46 -30.73 3.48
C LYS A 362 11.58 -31.57 2.88
#